data_6ad6d6dcea5e1165264b356123236073
#
_entry.id   6ad6d6dcea5e1165264b356123236073
#
_cell.length_a   1.000
_cell.length_b   1.000
_cell.length_c   1.000
_cell.angle_alpha   90.00
_cell.angle_beta   90.00
_cell.angle_gamma   90.00
#
_symmetry.space_group_name_H-M   'P 1'
#
loop_
_entity.id
_entity.type
_entity.pdbx_description
1 polymer ?
#
loop_
_entity_poly.entity_id
_entity_poly.type
_entity_poly.pdbx_seq_one_letter_code
_entity_poly.pdbx_strand_id
1 'polypeptide(L)'
;RAGWRLFHKSYTPQRMLLNRADAVVTVSESTARLIREHRLTEKPLHVVPNAPQPGSVVSEDEALRRAKSRAEGASKHLVYMGSFMPYKNVETLLYAMPELPGYTLHLLSKMPDARRAELEEQGLLSPLAAGSNVVVHNGVSDEEYAELLESAHALVTASRAEGYGLPVVEAQAAGCPAVISDIDIFREIAPHAVFAPVTEDPQVDAPAWVEAIRSLENDTVRDRVILEGLQDASHYSWRDSALNLVRIVQGLQHCSS
;
A
#
# COMPACT_ATOMS: atom_id res chain seq x y z
N ARG A 1 -10.81 22.85 -1.27
CA ARG A 1 -10.54 22.96 -2.75
C ARG A 1 -9.52 24.05 -3.12
N ALA A 2 -9.52 25.22 -2.47
CA ALA A 2 -8.55 26.30 -2.78
C ALA A 2 -7.11 25.96 -2.38
N GLY A 3 -6.90 25.42 -1.19
CA GLY A 3 -5.57 25.01 -0.70
C GLY A 3 -4.93 23.90 -1.55
N TRP A 4 -5.73 22.96 -2.03
CA TRP A 4 -5.27 21.89 -2.93
C TRP A 4 -4.81 22.43 -4.29
N ARG A 5 -5.53 23.41 -4.85
CA ARG A 5 -5.12 24.09 -6.08
C ARG A 5 -3.83 24.90 -5.90
N LEU A 6 -3.62 25.50 -4.73
CA LEU A 6 -2.41 26.27 -4.41
C LEU A 6 -1.20 25.30 -4.26
N PHE A 7 -1.40 24.19 -3.58
CA PHE A 7 -0.41 23.13 -3.45
C PHE A 7 0.02 22.58 -4.82
N HIS A 8 -0.94 22.28 -5.71
CA HIS A 8 -0.61 21.85 -7.07
C HIS A 8 0.08 22.93 -7.92
N LYS A 9 -0.23 24.21 -7.70
CA LYS A 9 0.49 25.30 -8.38
C LYS A 9 1.94 25.40 -7.93
N SER A 10 2.30 25.04 -6.69
CA SER A 10 3.68 25.04 -6.21
C SER A 10 4.57 24.03 -6.94
N TYR A 11 4.00 22.95 -7.52
CA TYR A 11 4.71 21.98 -8.35
C TYR A 11 4.85 22.39 -9.83
N THR A 12 4.23 23.50 -10.24
CA THR A 12 4.35 23.95 -11.65
C THR A 12 5.77 24.16 -12.12
N PRO A 13 6.68 24.80 -11.33
CA PRO A 13 8.08 24.95 -11.73
C PRO A 13 8.78 23.60 -11.91
N GLN A 14 8.50 22.62 -11.03
CA GLN A 14 9.07 21.27 -11.11
C GLN A 14 8.61 20.55 -12.39
N ARG A 15 7.32 20.68 -12.76
CA ARG A 15 6.77 20.14 -14.03
C ARG A 15 7.45 20.76 -15.25
N MET A 16 7.73 22.07 -15.22
CA MET A 16 8.48 22.74 -16.31
C MET A 16 9.92 22.22 -16.45
N LEU A 17 10.52 21.69 -15.39
CA LEU A 17 11.85 21.11 -15.41
C LEU A 17 11.88 19.71 -16.04
N LEU A 18 10.78 18.98 -16.10
CA LEU A 18 10.73 17.63 -16.69
C LEU A 18 11.23 17.63 -18.14
N ASN A 19 10.92 18.67 -18.91
CA ASN A 19 11.36 18.78 -20.31
C ASN A 19 12.83 19.21 -20.47
N ARG A 20 13.55 19.50 -19.37
CA ARG A 20 15.00 19.76 -19.38
C ARG A 20 15.81 18.49 -19.10
N ALA A 21 15.17 17.43 -18.62
CA ALA A 21 15.81 16.13 -18.43
C ALA A 21 16.01 15.44 -19.80
N ASP A 22 16.97 14.55 -19.89
CA ASP A 22 17.16 13.71 -21.09
C ASP A 22 16.12 12.60 -21.18
N ALA A 23 15.68 12.07 -20.01
CA ALA A 23 14.59 11.14 -19.88
C ALA A 23 13.87 11.33 -18.53
N VAL A 24 12.69 10.77 -18.39
CA VAL A 24 11.91 10.72 -17.15
C VAL A 24 11.76 9.25 -16.75
N VAL A 25 12.00 8.97 -15.47
CA VAL A 25 11.81 7.63 -14.89
C VAL A 25 10.67 7.68 -13.88
N THR A 26 9.79 6.69 -13.92
CA THR A 26 8.70 6.50 -12.95
C THR A 26 8.73 5.08 -12.40
N VAL A 27 8.04 4.86 -11.29
CA VAL A 27 8.07 3.59 -10.56
C VAL A 27 6.97 2.61 -10.98
N SER A 28 6.05 3.03 -11.86
CA SER A 28 4.91 2.19 -12.29
C SER A 28 4.41 2.57 -13.68
N GLU A 29 3.81 1.63 -14.39
CA GLU A 29 3.11 1.90 -15.65
C GLU A 29 1.85 2.74 -15.41
N SER A 30 1.18 2.58 -14.28
CA SER A 30 0.05 3.41 -13.89
C SER A 30 0.44 4.89 -13.82
N THR A 31 1.57 5.21 -13.18
CA THR A 31 2.11 6.58 -13.16
C THR A 31 2.57 7.02 -14.56
N ALA A 32 3.23 6.13 -15.34
CA ALA A 32 3.65 6.44 -16.69
C ALA A 32 2.46 6.79 -17.59
N ARG A 33 1.35 6.06 -17.47
CA ARG A 33 0.10 6.32 -18.18
C ARG A 33 -0.44 7.71 -17.85
N LEU A 34 -0.54 8.06 -16.56
CA LEU A 34 -0.99 9.40 -16.13
C LEU A 34 -0.10 10.52 -16.67
N ILE A 35 1.23 10.32 -16.71
CA ILE A 35 2.18 11.29 -17.29
C ILE A 35 1.89 11.49 -18.78
N ARG A 36 1.62 10.40 -19.54
CA ARG A 36 1.28 10.47 -20.98
C ARG A 36 -0.07 11.13 -21.22
N GLU A 37 -1.10 10.72 -20.49
CA GLU A 37 -2.48 11.25 -20.62
C GLU A 37 -2.54 12.76 -20.35
N HIS A 38 -1.82 13.20 -19.32
CA HIS A 38 -1.75 14.62 -18.95
C HIS A 38 -0.67 15.39 -19.72
N ARG A 39 0.04 14.76 -20.63
CA ARG A 39 1.11 15.36 -21.46
C ARG A 39 2.10 16.16 -20.61
N LEU A 40 2.57 15.56 -19.50
CA LEU A 40 3.44 16.25 -18.56
C LEU A 40 4.87 16.40 -19.09
N THR A 41 5.29 15.57 -20.03
CA THR A 41 6.58 15.61 -20.70
C THR A 41 6.51 15.01 -22.09
N GLU A 42 7.41 15.49 -23.00
CA GLU A 42 7.66 14.90 -24.32
C GLU A 42 8.94 14.04 -24.32
N LYS A 43 9.63 13.95 -23.19
CA LYS A 43 10.88 13.19 -23.05
C LYS A 43 10.61 11.69 -22.99
N PRO A 44 11.62 10.86 -23.35
CA PRO A 44 11.53 9.42 -23.13
C PRO A 44 11.10 9.10 -21.70
N LEU A 45 10.12 8.22 -21.56
CA LEU A 45 9.55 7.83 -20.28
C LEU A 45 9.80 6.35 -20.05
N HIS A 46 10.48 6.02 -18.97
CA HIS A 46 10.86 4.67 -18.58
C HIS A 46 10.22 4.30 -17.24
N VAL A 47 9.90 3.02 -17.07
CA VAL A 47 9.42 2.48 -15.80
C VAL A 47 10.54 1.66 -15.16
N VAL A 48 10.87 2.00 -13.92
CA VAL A 48 11.81 1.28 -13.06
C VAL A 48 11.11 1.04 -11.74
N PRO A 49 10.50 -0.15 -11.54
CA PRO A 49 9.66 -0.42 -10.38
C PRO A 49 10.49 -0.45 -9.10
N ASN A 50 9.83 -0.16 -7.98
CA ASN A 50 10.37 -0.46 -6.67
C ASN A 50 10.26 -1.99 -6.41
N ALA A 51 10.92 -2.45 -5.34
CA ALA A 51 10.90 -3.85 -4.93
C ALA A 51 10.79 -3.96 -3.40
N PRO A 52 10.38 -5.11 -2.86
CA PRO A 52 10.47 -5.37 -1.42
C PRO A 52 11.94 -5.41 -0.97
N GLN A 53 12.17 -5.38 0.33
CA GLN A 53 13.51 -5.47 0.92
C GLN A 53 14.24 -6.73 0.41
N PRO A 54 15.54 -6.64 0.06
CA PRO A 54 16.29 -7.80 -0.36
C PRO A 54 16.28 -8.90 0.71
N GLY A 55 15.94 -10.13 0.32
CA GLY A 55 15.86 -11.26 1.22
C GLY A 55 14.58 -11.36 2.07
N SER A 56 13.59 -10.47 1.85
CA SER A 56 12.33 -10.53 2.59
C SER A 56 11.31 -11.53 2.02
N VAL A 57 11.54 -12.05 0.80
CA VAL A 57 10.63 -13.04 0.20
C VAL A 57 10.79 -14.37 0.92
N VAL A 58 9.75 -14.78 1.64
CA VAL A 58 9.72 -16.04 2.36
C VAL A 58 9.36 -17.20 1.43
N SER A 59 9.65 -18.44 1.86
CA SER A 59 9.21 -19.63 1.12
C SER A 59 7.69 -19.85 1.27
N GLU A 60 7.08 -20.54 0.30
CA GLU A 60 5.66 -20.92 0.35
C GLU A 60 5.33 -21.71 1.63
N ASP A 61 6.16 -22.69 2.00
CA ASP A 61 5.97 -23.48 3.21
C ASP A 61 6.00 -22.63 4.47
N GLU A 62 6.90 -21.64 4.54
CA GLU A 62 6.97 -20.70 5.66
C GLU A 62 5.73 -19.82 5.73
N ALA A 63 5.30 -19.27 4.59
CA ALA A 63 4.13 -18.40 4.51
C ALA A 63 2.86 -19.14 4.95
N LEU A 64 2.66 -20.38 4.49
CA LEU A 64 1.51 -21.21 4.88
C LEU A 64 1.57 -21.64 6.36
N ARG A 65 2.76 -21.94 6.89
CA ARG A 65 2.92 -22.18 8.33
C ARG A 65 2.51 -20.99 9.17
N ARG A 66 2.96 -19.77 8.80
CA ARG A 66 2.59 -18.51 9.45
C ARG A 66 1.07 -18.27 9.34
N ALA A 67 0.49 -18.52 8.18
CA ALA A 67 -0.95 -18.37 7.94
C ALA A 67 -1.79 -19.25 8.87
N LYS A 68 -1.39 -20.51 9.04
CA LYS A 68 -2.05 -21.44 9.97
C LYS A 68 -1.94 -20.98 11.42
N SER A 69 -0.73 -20.58 11.86
CA SER A 69 -0.51 -20.08 13.22
C SER A 69 -1.38 -18.82 13.51
N ARG A 70 -1.50 -17.91 12.54
CA ARG A 70 -2.36 -16.71 12.63
C ARG A 70 -3.84 -17.06 12.74
N ALA A 71 -4.30 -18.08 12.01
CA ALA A 71 -5.69 -18.53 12.04
C ALA A 71 -6.09 -19.16 13.38
N GLU A 72 -5.14 -19.82 14.05
CA GLU A 72 -5.32 -20.43 15.36
C GLU A 72 -5.23 -19.41 16.52
N GLY A 73 -4.77 -18.19 16.25
CA GLY A 73 -4.63 -17.12 17.23
C GLY A 73 -5.99 -16.57 17.73
N ALA A 74 -6.03 -16.15 19.00
CA ALA A 74 -7.24 -15.61 19.63
C ALA A 74 -7.61 -14.19 19.12
N SER A 75 -6.66 -13.46 18.54
CA SER A 75 -6.84 -12.11 18.00
C SER A 75 -6.27 -12.03 16.59
N LYS A 76 -6.96 -11.31 15.72
CA LYS A 76 -6.54 -11.07 14.34
C LYS A 76 -5.99 -9.65 14.20
N HIS A 77 -4.78 -9.52 13.70
CA HIS A 77 -4.08 -8.24 13.55
C HIS A 77 -4.17 -7.74 12.11
N LEU A 78 -4.63 -6.52 11.93
CA LEU A 78 -4.60 -5.79 10.67
C LEU A 78 -3.49 -4.74 10.75
N VAL A 79 -2.66 -4.64 9.72
CA VAL A 79 -1.54 -3.72 9.68
C VAL A 79 -1.78 -2.66 8.59
N TYR A 80 -1.72 -1.39 8.99
CA TYR A 80 -1.70 -0.24 8.08
C TYR A 80 -0.36 0.48 8.20
N MET A 81 0.35 0.61 7.07
CA MET A 81 1.58 1.38 6.95
C MET A 81 1.40 2.49 5.91
N GLY A 82 1.37 3.73 6.34
CA GLY A 82 1.20 4.88 5.45
C GLY A 82 0.94 6.18 6.21
N SER A 83 1.12 7.32 5.53
CA SER A 83 0.81 8.62 6.11
C SER A 83 -0.70 8.78 6.32
N PHE A 84 -1.07 9.76 7.17
CA PHE A 84 -2.48 10.09 7.44
C PHE A 84 -3.00 11.22 6.54
N MET A 85 -2.50 11.32 5.31
CA MET A 85 -3.01 12.26 4.32
C MET A 85 -4.41 11.84 3.84
N PRO A 86 -5.31 12.79 3.49
CA PRO A 86 -6.70 12.48 3.14
C PRO A 86 -6.87 11.44 2.01
N TYR A 87 -5.94 11.41 1.05
CA TYR A 87 -5.99 10.44 -0.05
C TYR A 87 -5.64 9.01 0.39
N LYS A 88 -5.01 8.82 1.56
CA LYS A 88 -4.73 7.51 2.16
C LYS A 88 -5.97 6.89 2.78
N ASN A 89 -7.02 7.68 3.03
CA ASN A 89 -8.36 7.24 3.36
C ASN A 89 -8.44 6.23 4.52
N VAL A 90 -7.63 6.47 5.56
CA VAL A 90 -7.58 5.59 6.75
C VAL A 90 -8.94 5.51 7.45
N GLU A 91 -9.79 6.51 7.26
CA GLU A 91 -11.15 6.56 7.79
C GLU A 91 -12.01 5.37 7.39
N THR A 92 -11.88 4.89 6.16
CA THR A 92 -12.60 3.68 5.71
C THR A 92 -12.27 2.48 6.58
N LEU A 93 -11.00 2.31 6.93
CA LEU A 93 -10.56 1.23 7.82
C LEU A 93 -11.11 1.43 9.24
N LEU A 94 -11.09 2.68 9.74
CA LEU A 94 -11.61 3.01 11.05
C LEU A 94 -13.13 2.80 11.14
N TYR A 95 -13.90 3.15 10.10
CA TYR A 95 -15.33 2.87 10.02
C TYR A 95 -15.64 1.37 9.92
N ALA A 96 -14.75 0.56 9.37
CA ALA A 96 -14.93 -0.88 9.29
C ALA A 96 -14.70 -1.58 10.65
N MET A 97 -13.85 -1.04 11.54
CA MET A 97 -13.45 -1.70 12.78
C MET A 97 -14.60 -2.08 13.73
N PRO A 98 -15.67 -1.28 13.92
CA PRO A 98 -16.81 -1.69 14.77
C PRO A 98 -17.47 -2.98 14.34
N GLU A 99 -17.43 -3.33 13.05
CA GLU A 99 -17.98 -4.54 12.47
C GLU A 99 -17.00 -5.73 12.47
N LEU A 100 -15.80 -5.54 13.02
CA LEU A 100 -14.72 -6.55 13.06
C LEU A 100 -14.35 -6.94 14.51
N PRO A 101 -15.29 -7.54 15.27
CA PRO A 101 -14.98 -7.99 16.63
C PRO A 101 -13.87 -9.04 16.62
N GLY A 102 -12.92 -8.94 17.57
CA GLY A 102 -11.74 -9.80 17.63
C GLY A 102 -10.58 -9.36 16.73
N TYR A 103 -10.73 -8.25 16.00
CA TYR A 103 -9.64 -7.68 15.22
C TYR A 103 -9.00 -6.48 15.94
N THR A 104 -7.70 -6.31 15.70
CA THR A 104 -6.93 -5.13 16.12
C THR A 104 -6.28 -4.50 14.90
N LEU A 105 -6.57 -3.22 14.64
CA LEU A 105 -5.94 -2.42 13.59
C LEU A 105 -4.73 -1.69 14.14
N HIS A 106 -3.55 -2.00 13.61
CA HIS A 106 -2.29 -1.33 13.93
C HIS A 106 -1.99 -0.25 12.91
N LEU A 107 -1.96 1.01 13.36
CA LEU A 107 -1.59 2.18 12.55
C LEU A 107 -0.12 2.52 12.87
N LEU A 108 0.79 2.19 11.96
CA LEU A 108 2.22 2.15 12.28
C LEU A 108 2.94 3.49 12.13
N SER A 109 2.45 4.37 11.27
CA SER A 109 3.08 5.65 11.01
C SER A 109 2.77 6.69 12.09
N LYS A 110 3.65 7.68 12.22
CA LYS A 110 3.43 8.81 13.13
C LYS A 110 2.20 9.60 12.69
N MET A 111 1.23 9.70 13.60
CA MET A 111 0.01 10.47 13.38
C MET A 111 0.22 11.91 13.86
N PRO A 112 0.01 12.95 13.00
CA PRO A 112 0.04 14.34 13.42
C PRO A 112 -1.03 14.62 14.49
N ASP A 113 -0.73 15.44 15.51
CA ASP A 113 -1.65 15.73 16.60
C ASP A 113 -2.98 16.33 16.12
N ALA A 114 -2.94 17.22 15.13
CA ALA A 114 -4.16 17.78 14.54
C ALA A 114 -5.04 16.70 13.88
N ARG A 115 -4.42 15.69 13.26
CA ARG A 115 -5.15 14.58 12.63
C ARG A 115 -5.71 13.64 13.68
N ARG A 116 -4.97 13.39 14.75
CA ARG A 116 -5.46 12.61 15.90
C ARG A 116 -6.69 13.26 16.50
N ALA A 117 -6.64 14.56 16.80
CA ALA A 117 -7.75 15.30 17.37
C ALA A 117 -9.00 15.25 16.47
N GLU A 118 -8.82 15.40 15.16
CA GLU A 118 -9.92 15.31 14.19
C GLU A 118 -10.60 13.92 14.21
N LEU A 119 -9.82 12.83 14.22
CA LEU A 119 -10.33 11.47 14.27
C LEU A 119 -10.97 11.13 15.60
N GLU A 120 -10.46 11.68 16.72
CA GLU A 120 -11.05 11.55 18.05
C GLU A 120 -12.39 12.31 18.16
N GLU A 121 -12.49 13.52 17.61
CA GLU A 121 -13.75 14.29 17.52
C GLU A 121 -14.81 13.54 16.71
N GLN A 122 -14.40 12.83 15.65
CA GLN A 122 -15.28 11.97 14.85
C GLN A 122 -15.63 10.66 15.55
N GLY A 123 -15.07 10.37 16.72
CA GLY A 123 -15.28 9.12 17.45
C GLY A 123 -14.57 7.89 16.87
N LEU A 124 -13.69 8.09 15.88
CA LEU A 124 -13.05 7.00 15.14
C LEU A 124 -11.83 6.37 15.85
N LEU A 125 -11.26 7.08 16.86
CA LEU A 125 -10.17 6.58 17.71
C LEU A 125 -10.61 6.29 19.15
N SER A 126 -11.89 6.45 19.45
CA SER A 126 -12.44 6.13 20.78
C SER A 126 -12.44 4.61 21.00
N PRO A 127 -12.45 4.13 22.27
CA PRO A 127 -12.60 2.70 22.54
C PRO A 127 -13.81 2.14 21.80
N LEU A 128 -13.55 1.19 20.89
CA LEU A 128 -14.60 0.59 20.08
C LEU A 128 -15.41 -0.43 20.91
N ALA A 129 -16.70 -0.49 20.68
CA ALA A 129 -17.53 -1.52 21.27
C ALA A 129 -17.17 -2.90 20.68
N ALA A 130 -17.54 -3.98 21.38
CA ALA A 130 -17.48 -5.37 20.90
C ALA A 130 -16.10 -5.97 20.63
N GLY A 131 -15.03 -5.53 21.32
CA GLY A 131 -13.73 -6.23 21.29
C GLY A 131 -12.88 -5.99 20.05
N SER A 132 -13.20 -5.02 19.19
CA SER A 132 -12.27 -4.50 18.18
C SER A 132 -11.40 -3.41 18.80
N ASN A 133 -10.20 -3.22 18.28
CA ASN A 133 -9.23 -2.27 18.83
C ASN A 133 -8.46 -1.54 17.72
N VAL A 134 -8.05 -0.30 18.01
CA VAL A 134 -7.16 0.49 17.15
C VAL A 134 -5.94 0.90 17.96
N VAL A 135 -4.74 0.54 17.49
CA VAL A 135 -3.47 0.86 18.14
C VAL A 135 -2.66 1.79 17.23
N VAL A 136 -2.33 2.96 17.73
CA VAL A 136 -1.48 3.95 17.04
C VAL A 136 -0.07 3.86 17.58
N HIS A 137 0.89 3.43 16.77
CA HIS A 137 2.28 3.18 17.17
C HIS A 137 3.19 4.41 17.16
N ASN A 138 2.81 5.50 16.48
CA ASN A 138 3.66 6.70 16.31
C ASN A 138 5.02 6.47 15.65
N GLY A 139 5.11 5.46 14.79
CA GLY A 139 6.31 4.96 14.15
C GLY A 139 6.76 3.64 14.76
N VAL A 140 7.37 2.82 13.95
CA VAL A 140 7.96 1.51 14.31
C VAL A 140 9.31 1.38 13.65
N SER A 141 10.20 0.53 14.16
CA SER A 141 11.44 0.15 13.47
C SER A 141 11.14 -0.80 12.31
N ASP A 142 12.13 -1.02 11.44
CA ASP A 142 11.99 -1.96 10.33
C ASP A 142 11.79 -3.39 10.82
N GLU A 143 12.45 -3.75 11.95
CA GLU A 143 12.31 -5.04 12.60
C GLU A 143 10.90 -5.24 13.18
N GLU A 144 10.38 -4.24 13.91
CA GLU A 144 9.01 -4.27 14.44
C GLU A 144 7.96 -4.35 13.33
N TYR A 145 8.20 -3.64 12.21
CA TYR A 145 7.34 -3.72 11.04
C TYR A 145 7.32 -5.12 10.43
N ALA A 146 8.48 -5.74 10.27
CA ALA A 146 8.60 -7.10 9.78
C ALA A 146 7.87 -8.10 10.68
N GLU A 147 8.06 -8.03 12.00
CA GLU A 147 7.38 -8.89 12.98
C GLU A 147 5.85 -8.70 12.94
N LEU A 148 5.38 -7.45 12.78
CA LEU A 148 3.95 -7.18 12.63
C LEU A 148 3.39 -7.78 11.35
N LEU A 149 4.09 -7.68 10.21
CA LEU A 149 3.67 -8.34 8.97
C LEU A 149 3.65 -9.87 9.10
N GLU A 150 4.64 -10.44 9.78
CA GLU A 150 4.71 -11.89 10.04
C GLU A 150 3.51 -12.40 10.83
N SER A 151 3.02 -11.62 11.78
CA SER A 151 1.89 -11.97 12.65
C SER A 151 0.54 -11.46 12.15
N ALA A 152 0.51 -10.58 11.16
CA ALA A 152 -0.72 -9.95 10.70
C ALA A 152 -1.64 -10.94 9.97
N HIS A 153 -2.95 -10.82 10.24
CA HIS A 153 -3.99 -11.46 9.45
C HIS A 153 -4.04 -10.89 8.03
N ALA A 154 -3.84 -9.59 7.89
CA ALA A 154 -3.68 -8.91 6.60
C ALA A 154 -2.99 -7.56 6.74
N LEU A 155 -2.27 -7.13 5.69
CA LEU A 155 -2.03 -5.71 5.43
C LEU A 155 -3.32 -5.10 4.85
N VAL A 156 -3.68 -3.89 5.30
CA VAL A 156 -4.85 -3.17 4.81
C VAL A 156 -4.47 -1.76 4.34
N THR A 157 -4.90 -1.34 3.15
CA THR A 157 -4.68 0.04 2.67
C THR A 157 -5.81 0.51 1.75
N ALA A 158 -6.55 1.53 2.22
CA ALA A 158 -7.73 2.08 1.57
C ALA A 158 -7.44 3.33 0.72
N SER A 159 -6.21 3.48 0.22
CA SER A 159 -5.76 4.66 -0.52
C SER A 159 -6.57 4.89 -1.79
N ARG A 160 -6.97 6.15 -2.05
CA ARG A 160 -7.62 6.57 -3.31
C ARG A 160 -6.63 6.78 -4.45
N ALA A 161 -5.36 6.97 -4.13
CA ALA A 161 -4.28 7.16 -5.10
C ALA A 161 -2.95 6.74 -4.50
N GLU A 162 -2.10 6.13 -5.31
CA GLU A 162 -0.74 5.74 -4.95
C GLU A 162 0.21 5.92 -6.13
N GLY A 163 1.48 6.17 -5.81
CA GLY A 163 2.55 6.15 -6.81
C GLY A 163 3.07 4.74 -7.07
N TYR A 164 3.09 3.90 -6.02
CA TYR A 164 3.50 2.50 -6.10
C TYR A 164 2.76 1.64 -5.08
N GLY A 165 3.05 1.76 -3.79
CA GLY A 165 2.47 0.94 -2.74
C GLY A 165 3.47 -0.07 -2.17
N LEU A 166 4.67 0.40 -1.79
CA LEU A 166 5.72 -0.45 -1.19
C LEU A 166 5.19 -1.36 -0.08
N PRO A 167 4.36 -0.90 0.88
CA PRO A 167 3.85 -1.78 1.93
C PRO A 167 3.10 -3.01 1.39
N VAL A 168 2.45 -2.91 0.23
CA VAL A 168 1.72 -4.02 -0.38
C VAL A 168 2.68 -5.10 -0.86
N VAL A 169 3.72 -4.74 -1.60
CA VAL A 169 4.71 -5.71 -2.09
C VAL A 169 5.56 -6.27 -0.96
N GLU A 170 5.81 -5.49 0.10
CA GLU A 170 6.50 -5.94 1.32
C GLU A 170 5.66 -6.99 2.08
N ALA A 171 4.35 -6.73 2.23
CA ALA A 171 3.44 -7.69 2.85
C ALA A 171 3.38 -9.01 2.05
N GLN A 172 3.21 -8.92 0.73
CA GLN A 172 3.22 -10.10 -0.14
C GLN A 172 4.52 -10.88 -0.02
N ALA A 173 5.68 -10.20 -0.02
CA ALA A 173 7.00 -10.83 0.16
C ALA A 173 7.12 -11.56 1.52
N ALA A 174 6.54 -11.00 2.57
CA ALA A 174 6.50 -11.60 3.92
C ALA A 174 5.45 -12.74 4.06
N GLY A 175 4.72 -13.09 3.00
CA GLY A 175 3.63 -14.05 3.05
C GLY A 175 2.43 -13.55 3.88
N CYS A 176 2.24 -12.23 3.95
CA CYS A 176 1.07 -11.59 4.55
C CYS A 176 0.09 -11.23 3.44
N PRO A 177 -1.17 -11.69 3.48
CA PRO A 177 -2.16 -11.33 2.48
C PRO A 177 -2.49 -9.83 2.59
N ALA A 178 -2.87 -9.22 1.46
CA ALA A 178 -3.23 -7.81 1.41
C ALA A 178 -4.70 -7.62 1.02
N VAL A 179 -5.39 -6.72 1.75
CA VAL A 179 -6.71 -6.19 1.37
C VAL A 179 -6.50 -4.72 1.00
N ILE A 180 -6.74 -4.39 -0.25
CA ILE A 180 -6.32 -3.11 -0.84
C ILE A 180 -7.43 -2.49 -1.69
N SER A 181 -7.34 -1.18 -1.90
CA SER A 181 -8.25 -0.46 -2.77
C SER A 181 -8.20 -0.97 -4.20
N ASP A 182 -9.35 -0.99 -4.86
CA ASP A 182 -9.45 -1.28 -6.28
C ASP A 182 -9.04 -0.06 -7.13
N ILE A 183 -7.72 0.15 -7.23
CA ILE A 183 -7.11 1.22 -8.04
C ILE A 183 -6.05 0.63 -8.99
N ASP A 184 -5.82 1.32 -10.09
CA ASP A 184 -4.96 0.84 -11.20
C ASP A 184 -3.58 0.37 -10.75
N ILE A 185 -2.91 1.14 -9.88
CA ILE A 185 -1.57 0.78 -9.41
C ILE A 185 -1.56 -0.50 -8.58
N PHE A 186 -2.58 -0.73 -7.77
CA PHE A 186 -2.66 -1.95 -6.98
C PHE A 186 -2.98 -3.17 -7.85
N ARG A 187 -3.78 -3.00 -8.89
CA ARG A 187 -3.99 -4.05 -9.90
C ARG A 187 -2.72 -4.37 -10.71
N GLU A 188 -1.81 -3.40 -10.84
CA GLU A 188 -0.51 -3.60 -11.50
C GLU A 188 0.46 -4.39 -10.61
N ILE A 189 0.59 -4.01 -9.33
CA ILE A 189 1.65 -4.57 -8.46
C ILE A 189 1.21 -5.79 -7.64
N ALA A 190 -0.08 -5.97 -7.44
CA ALA A 190 -0.66 -7.02 -6.60
C ALA A 190 -1.99 -7.53 -7.18
N PRO A 191 -2.01 -8.04 -8.42
CA PRO A 191 -3.24 -8.42 -9.12
C PRO A 191 -4.05 -9.51 -8.42
N HIS A 192 -3.43 -10.28 -7.54
CA HIS A 192 -4.05 -11.38 -6.81
C HIS A 192 -4.42 -11.05 -5.35
N ALA A 193 -4.23 -9.80 -4.91
CA ALA A 193 -4.68 -9.33 -3.60
C ALA A 193 -6.23 -9.33 -3.50
N VAL A 194 -6.74 -9.19 -2.29
CA VAL A 194 -8.17 -8.96 -2.09
C VAL A 194 -8.47 -7.48 -2.32
N PHE A 195 -9.34 -7.18 -3.28
CA PHE A 195 -9.73 -5.82 -3.62
C PHE A 195 -11.01 -5.40 -2.91
N ALA A 196 -11.02 -4.17 -2.41
CA ALA A 196 -12.22 -3.52 -1.89
C ALA A 196 -12.44 -2.17 -2.57
N PRO A 197 -13.70 -1.73 -2.72
CA PRO A 197 -14.02 -0.47 -3.39
C PRO A 197 -13.47 0.72 -2.61
N VAL A 198 -13.19 1.81 -3.32
CA VAL A 198 -12.84 3.10 -2.73
C VAL A 198 -13.58 4.21 -3.45
N THR A 199 -14.41 4.95 -2.70
CA THR A 199 -15.16 6.12 -3.16
C THR A 199 -14.73 7.37 -2.38
N GLU A 200 -15.48 8.47 -2.58
CA GLU A 200 -15.27 9.68 -1.79
C GLU A 200 -15.84 9.58 -0.36
N ASP A 201 -16.72 8.59 -0.10
CA ASP A 201 -17.38 8.40 1.20
C ASP A 201 -16.85 7.13 1.91
N PRO A 202 -16.01 7.29 2.95
CA PRO A 202 -15.47 6.17 3.71
C PRO A 202 -16.53 5.30 4.42
N GLN A 203 -17.67 5.88 4.79
CA GLN A 203 -18.73 5.14 5.49
C GLN A 203 -19.48 4.21 4.52
N VAL A 204 -19.64 4.64 3.27
CA VAL A 204 -20.25 3.82 2.23
C VAL A 204 -19.33 2.64 1.85
N ASP A 205 -18.03 2.84 1.87
CA ASP A 205 -17.05 1.83 1.51
C ASP A 205 -16.86 0.78 2.63
N ALA A 206 -16.96 1.17 3.90
CA ALA A 206 -16.61 0.35 5.06
C ALA A 206 -17.23 -1.06 5.08
N PRO A 207 -18.52 -1.28 4.77
CA PRO A 207 -19.11 -2.63 4.75
C PRO A 207 -18.41 -3.58 3.78
N ALA A 208 -18.05 -3.11 2.57
CA ALA A 208 -17.33 -3.93 1.60
C ALA A 208 -15.90 -4.28 2.07
N TRP A 209 -15.25 -3.39 2.82
CA TRP A 209 -13.96 -3.65 3.47
C TRP A 209 -14.07 -4.71 4.56
N VAL A 210 -15.15 -4.70 5.36
CA VAL A 210 -15.44 -5.76 6.33
C VAL A 210 -15.55 -7.12 5.65
N GLU A 211 -16.31 -7.21 4.56
CA GLU A 211 -16.45 -8.45 3.79
C GLU A 211 -15.13 -8.92 3.20
N ALA A 212 -14.35 -8.01 2.60
CA ALA A 212 -13.05 -8.29 2.04
C ALA A 212 -12.07 -8.83 3.09
N ILE A 213 -12.00 -8.20 4.27
CA ILE A 213 -11.14 -8.65 5.37
C ILE A 213 -11.59 -10.03 5.87
N ARG A 214 -12.90 -10.25 6.09
CA ARG A 214 -13.44 -11.52 6.53
C ARG A 214 -13.28 -12.66 5.52
N SER A 215 -13.18 -12.35 4.22
CA SER A 215 -12.95 -13.36 3.20
C SER A 215 -11.68 -14.19 3.45
N LEU A 216 -10.69 -13.58 4.11
CA LEU A 216 -9.43 -14.23 4.50
C LEU A 216 -9.57 -15.18 5.71
N GLU A 217 -10.74 -15.24 6.36
CA GLU A 217 -11.05 -16.26 7.36
C GLU A 217 -11.25 -17.64 6.72
N ASN A 218 -11.57 -17.68 5.42
CA ASN A 218 -11.61 -18.92 4.66
C ASN A 218 -10.17 -19.33 4.28
N ASP A 219 -9.74 -20.48 4.77
CA ASP A 219 -8.38 -20.99 4.59
C ASP A 219 -7.99 -21.10 3.11
N THR A 220 -8.90 -21.60 2.26
CA THR A 220 -8.64 -21.76 0.82
C THR A 220 -8.42 -20.41 0.13
N VAL A 221 -9.21 -19.39 0.48
CA VAL A 221 -9.05 -18.03 -0.06
C VAL A 221 -7.75 -17.42 0.42
N ARG A 222 -7.48 -17.50 1.72
CA ARG A 222 -6.30 -16.94 2.35
C ARG A 222 -5.01 -17.56 1.77
N ASP A 223 -4.94 -18.89 1.73
CA ASP A 223 -3.75 -19.60 1.27
C ASP A 223 -3.47 -19.31 -0.21
N ARG A 224 -4.51 -19.24 -1.04
CA ARG A 224 -4.39 -18.81 -2.44
C ARG A 224 -3.83 -17.39 -2.55
N VAL A 225 -4.40 -16.42 -1.84
CA VAL A 225 -3.96 -15.02 -1.87
C VAL A 225 -2.50 -14.88 -1.42
N ILE A 226 -2.08 -15.67 -0.43
CA ILE A 226 -0.69 -15.70 0.04
C ILE A 226 0.24 -16.23 -1.05
N LEU A 227 -0.06 -17.38 -1.64
CA LEU A 227 0.82 -18.01 -2.63
C LEU A 227 0.92 -17.17 -3.91
N GLU A 228 -0.21 -16.68 -4.41
CA GLU A 228 -0.24 -15.80 -5.57
C GLU A 228 0.45 -14.45 -5.26
N GLY A 229 0.30 -13.91 -4.04
CA GLY A 229 0.98 -12.69 -3.60
C GLY A 229 2.51 -12.85 -3.50
N LEU A 230 3.01 -13.99 -3.03
CA LEU A 230 4.45 -14.30 -3.07
C LEU A 230 4.97 -14.32 -4.51
N GLN A 231 4.21 -14.89 -5.44
CA GLN A 231 4.54 -14.89 -6.86
C GLN A 231 4.57 -13.46 -7.41
N ASP A 232 3.57 -12.63 -7.11
CA ASP A 232 3.54 -11.21 -7.51
C ASP A 232 4.79 -10.47 -7.01
N ALA A 233 5.10 -10.58 -5.71
CA ALA A 233 6.27 -9.93 -5.12
C ALA A 233 7.60 -10.38 -5.73
N SER A 234 7.70 -11.64 -6.16
CA SER A 234 8.92 -12.21 -6.76
C SER A 234 9.31 -11.58 -8.10
N HIS A 235 8.37 -10.91 -8.78
CA HIS A 235 8.64 -10.20 -10.03
C HIS A 235 9.42 -8.90 -9.83
N TYR A 236 9.57 -8.41 -8.60
CA TYR A 236 10.21 -7.14 -8.28
C TYR A 236 11.53 -7.35 -7.55
N SER A 237 12.60 -6.75 -8.09
CA SER A 237 13.95 -6.87 -7.56
C SER A 237 14.68 -5.53 -7.69
N TRP A 238 15.27 -5.06 -6.58
CA TRP A 238 16.13 -3.86 -6.60
C TRP A 238 17.33 -4.04 -7.52
N ARG A 239 17.84 -5.27 -7.66
CA ARG A 239 18.94 -5.56 -8.59
C ARG A 239 18.53 -5.31 -10.03
N ASP A 240 17.37 -5.82 -10.44
CA ASP A 240 16.89 -5.68 -11.82
C ASP A 240 16.50 -4.24 -12.11
N SER A 241 15.90 -3.55 -11.15
CA SER A 241 15.60 -2.13 -11.23
C SER A 241 16.87 -1.28 -11.40
N ALA A 242 17.91 -1.57 -10.61
CA ALA A 242 19.19 -0.89 -10.74
C ALA A 242 19.88 -1.16 -12.11
N LEU A 243 19.88 -2.42 -12.58
CA LEU A 243 20.42 -2.77 -13.90
C LEU A 243 19.64 -2.10 -15.03
N ASN A 244 18.31 -2.02 -14.92
CA ASN A 244 17.47 -1.32 -15.88
C ASN A 244 17.81 0.19 -15.90
N LEU A 245 17.92 0.81 -14.75
CA LEU A 245 18.30 2.22 -14.66
C LEU A 245 19.68 2.50 -15.29
N VAL A 246 20.67 1.63 -15.04
CA VAL A 246 22.00 1.74 -15.68
C VAL A 246 21.89 1.66 -17.19
N ARG A 247 21.11 0.73 -17.75
CA ARG A 247 20.91 0.60 -19.21
C ARG A 247 20.27 1.86 -19.81
N ILE A 248 19.27 2.44 -19.11
CA ILE A 248 18.63 3.68 -19.54
C ILE A 248 19.68 4.79 -19.64
N VAL A 249 20.48 4.99 -18.59
CA VAL A 249 21.52 6.05 -18.55
C VAL A 249 22.57 5.84 -19.65
N GLN A 250 23.05 4.60 -19.86
CA GLN A 250 24.00 4.29 -20.92
C GLN A 250 23.42 4.57 -22.33
N GLY A 251 22.13 4.23 -22.54
CA GLY A 251 21.43 4.53 -23.79
C GLY A 251 21.38 6.03 -24.10
N LEU A 252 21.18 6.87 -23.10
CA LEU A 252 21.14 8.32 -23.26
C LEU A 252 22.51 8.92 -23.65
N GLN A 253 23.60 8.35 -23.14
CA GLN A 253 24.96 8.80 -23.47
C GLN A 253 25.32 8.57 -24.95
N HIS A 254 24.80 7.48 -25.55
CA HIS A 254 25.05 7.16 -26.97
C HIS A 254 24.20 7.99 -27.94
N CYS A 255 23.11 8.61 -27.49
CA CYS A 255 22.26 9.49 -28.29
C CYS A 255 22.78 10.95 -28.32
N SER A 256 23.73 11.29 -27.44
CA SER A 256 24.27 12.64 -27.27
C SER A 256 25.65 12.82 -27.97
N SER A 257 26.17 11.77 -28.59
CA SER A 257 27.41 11.74 -29.42
C SER A 257 27.06 11.66 -30.90
#